data_498177de3696238033ece5792241bf3c
#
_entry.id   498177de3696238033ece5792241bf3c
#
_cell.length_a   1.000
_cell.length_b   1.000
_cell.length_c   1.000
_cell.angle_alpha   90.00
_cell.angle_beta   90.00
_cell.angle_gamma   90.00
#
_symmetry.space_group_name_H-M   'P 1'
#
loop_
_entity.id
_entity.type
_entity.pdbx_description
1 polymer ?
#
loop_
_entity_poly.entity_id
_entity_poly.type
_entity_poly.pdbx_seq_one_letter_code
_entity_poly.pdbx_strand_id
1 'polypeptide(L)'
;MVRTGAVGEFVTADYAGGDVFSAAAAKIATAGWRLEVHSLTETDYQTQIETFESIHATTTPLTALRWVVAHVPYITTSYLARLKALGGGVNLSGWLYLAGSGNATHPAGPPFRRILDSGIHAGFGGDGANIAPLNPWVHIYYAVTGRNARGELVNSGQGIGRHEALELYTRRNTWFLGGADEGMLGVVEEGRLGDVVVLSEDYFAVEEEGLRGLRSVLTVVGGVVVHDEGVL
;
A
#
# COMPACT_ATOMS: atom_id res chain seq x y z
N MET A 1 18.63 10.96 4.92
CA MET A 1 19.34 9.65 4.87
C MET A 1 18.55 8.73 3.95
N VAL A 2 19.19 8.06 2.97
CA VAL A 2 18.53 7.07 2.10
C VAL A 2 18.72 5.70 2.74
N ARG A 3 17.66 4.89 2.80
CA ARG A 3 17.68 3.51 3.30
C ARG A 3 17.02 2.58 2.29
N THR A 4 17.46 1.33 2.23
CA THR A 4 16.85 0.30 1.39
C THR A 4 15.69 -0.33 2.16
N GLY A 5 14.47 -0.21 1.63
CA GLY A 5 13.27 -0.76 2.26
C GLY A 5 13.03 -2.23 1.91
N ALA A 6 13.21 -2.60 0.64
CA ALA A 6 12.97 -3.94 0.10
C ALA A 6 13.72 -4.14 -1.21
N VAL A 7 13.79 -5.39 -1.66
CA VAL A 7 14.08 -5.76 -3.05
C VAL A 7 12.74 -5.85 -3.80
N GLY A 8 12.64 -5.26 -4.96
CA GLY A 8 11.43 -5.27 -5.77
C GLY A 8 11.36 -4.01 -6.65
N GLU A 9 10.34 -3.81 -7.33
CA GLU A 9 9.07 -4.53 -7.55
C GLU A 9 9.24 -5.67 -8.58
N PHE A 10 10.07 -5.46 -9.59
CA PHE A 10 10.42 -6.41 -10.64
C PHE A 10 11.79 -7.03 -10.33
N VAL A 11 11.79 -8.13 -9.58
CA VAL A 11 13.01 -8.84 -9.18
C VAL A 11 13.64 -9.57 -10.36
N THR A 12 12.78 -10.04 -11.27
CA THR A 12 13.14 -10.70 -12.53
C THR A 12 12.18 -10.25 -13.61
N ALA A 13 12.49 -10.54 -14.88
CA ALA A 13 11.59 -10.26 -16.00
C ALA A 13 10.26 -11.02 -15.86
N ASP A 14 10.29 -12.18 -15.22
CA ASP A 14 9.10 -12.97 -14.87
C ASP A 14 8.76 -12.77 -13.38
N TYR A 15 8.10 -11.67 -13.08
CA TYR A 15 7.71 -11.31 -11.71
C TYR A 15 6.55 -12.15 -11.16
N ALA A 16 5.81 -12.82 -12.03
CA ALA A 16 4.62 -13.60 -11.63
C ALA A 16 4.97 -14.98 -11.08
N GLY A 17 6.19 -15.48 -11.32
CA GLY A 17 6.60 -16.81 -10.88
C GLY A 17 7.70 -17.41 -11.75
N GLY A 18 7.71 -18.74 -11.83
CA GLY A 18 8.72 -19.50 -12.58
C GLY A 18 10.03 -19.74 -11.84
N ASP A 19 10.91 -20.55 -12.44
CA ASP A 19 12.15 -21.01 -11.79
C ASP A 19 13.12 -19.87 -11.50
N VAL A 20 13.20 -18.88 -12.41
CA VAL A 20 14.10 -17.73 -12.25
C VAL A 20 13.64 -16.85 -11.10
N PHE A 21 12.35 -16.58 -11.01
CA PHE A 21 11.77 -15.83 -9.89
C PHE A 21 11.97 -16.60 -8.57
N SER A 22 11.64 -17.88 -8.53
CA SER A 22 11.77 -18.71 -7.33
C SER A 22 13.21 -18.78 -6.82
N ALA A 23 14.19 -18.91 -7.71
CA ALA A 23 15.60 -18.90 -7.36
C ALA A 23 16.07 -17.54 -6.82
N ALA A 24 15.61 -16.44 -7.41
CA ALA A 24 15.93 -15.09 -6.93
C ALA A 24 15.29 -14.83 -5.56
N ALA A 25 14.02 -15.17 -5.39
CA ALA A 25 13.28 -15.02 -4.13
C ALA A 25 13.95 -15.83 -2.99
N ALA A 26 14.39 -17.07 -3.26
CA ALA A 26 15.12 -17.87 -2.28
C ALA A 26 16.44 -17.23 -1.82
N LYS A 27 17.17 -16.58 -2.74
CA LYS A 27 18.39 -15.82 -2.40
C LYS A 27 18.06 -14.61 -1.53
N ILE A 28 16.99 -13.88 -1.86
CA ILE A 28 16.52 -12.72 -1.08
C ILE A 28 16.16 -13.15 0.34
N ALA A 29 15.43 -14.26 0.49
CA ALA A 29 15.07 -14.84 1.79
C ALA A 29 16.30 -15.22 2.61
N THR A 30 17.24 -15.96 1.99
CA THR A 30 18.49 -16.38 2.65
C THR A 30 19.34 -15.19 3.11
N ALA A 31 19.31 -14.09 2.35
CA ALA A 31 20.00 -12.86 2.71
C ALA A 31 19.26 -12.03 3.79
N GLY A 32 18.09 -12.46 4.24
CA GLY A 32 17.29 -11.78 5.25
C GLY A 32 16.61 -10.48 4.77
N TRP A 33 16.41 -10.34 3.46
CA TRP A 33 15.83 -9.14 2.88
C TRP A 33 14.31 -9.26 2.72
N ARG A 34 13.63 -8.13 2.86
CA ARG A 34 12.23 -7.99 2.47
C ARG A 34 12.11 -8.01 0.94
N LEU A 35 11.08 -8.66 0.45
CA LEU A 35 10.67 -8.67 -0.95
C LEU A 35 9.33 -7.95 -1.07
N GLU A 36 9.18 -7.08 -2.06
CA GLU A 36 7.92 -6.55 -2.51
C GLU A 36 7.79 -6.81 -4.01
N VAL A 37 6.68 -7.43 -4.43
CA VAL A 37 6.52 -7.89 -5.80
C VAL A 37 5.20 -7.42 -6.40
N HIS A 38 5.27 -6.99 -7.66
CA HIS A 38 4.13 -6.59 -8.48
C HIS A 38 3.13 -7.74 -8.67
N SER A 39 1.82 -7.51 -8.47
CA SER A 39 0.79 -8.55 -8.44
C SER A 39 -0.56 -8.01 -8.88
N LEU A 40 -0.96 -8.30 -10.13
CA LEU A 40 -2.18 -7.75 -10.73
C LEU A 40 -3.24 -8.80 -11.02
N THR A 41 -2.87 -10.06 -11.14
CA THR A 41 -3.77 -11.13 -11.59
C THR A 41 -3.89 -12.25 -10.56
N GLU A 42 -4.91 -13.07 -10.68
CA GLU A 42 -5.04 -14.27 -9.84
C GLU A 42 -3.87 -15.23 -10.01
N THR A 43 -3.33 -15.35 -11.22
CA THR A 43 -2.15 -16.16 -11.51
C THR A 43 -0.93 -15.62 -10.76
N ASP A 44 -0.76 -14.30 -10.69
CA ASP A 44 0.33 -13.69 -9.94
C ASP A 44 0.22 -14.05 -8.45
N TYR A 45 -0.95 -13.87 -7.83
CA TYR A 45 -1.15 -14.22 -6.41
C TYR A 45 -0.86 -15.69 -6.15
N GLN A 46 -1.37 -16.57 -7.01
CA GLN A 46 -1.18 -18.00 -6.85
C GLN A 46 0.31 -18.34 -6.91
N THR A 47 0.98 -18.02 -8.00
CA THR A 47 2.37 -18.44 -8.23
C THR A 47 3.36 -17.82 -7.26
N GLN A 48 3.17 -16.54 -6.91
CA GLN A 48 4.02 -15.84 -5.95
C GLN A 48 3.83 -16.40 -4.53
N ILE A 49 2.59 -16.57 -4.07
CA ILE A 49 2.32 -17.08 -2.72
C ILE A 49 2.74 -18.55 -2.60
N GLU A 50 2.55 -19.37 -3.62
CA GLU A 50 3.06 -20.75 -3.64
C GLU A 50 4.59 -20.78 -3.54
N THR A 51 5.26 -19.89 -4.26
CA THR A 51 6.73 -19.72 -4.14
C THR A 51 7.13 -19.30 -2.72
N PHE A 52 6.43 -18.36 -2.11
CA PHE A 52 6.70 -17.92 -0.74
C PHE A 52 6.49 -19.04 0.27
N GLU A 53 5.41 -19.81 0.15
CA GLU A 53 5.15 -20.98 1.00
C GLU A 53 6.26 -22.04 0.87
N SER A 54 6.68 -22.33 -0.36
CA SER A 54 7.78 -23.26 -0.62
C SER A 54 9.09 -22.79 0.04
N ILE A 55 9.45 -21.52 -0.12
CA ILE A 55 10.65 -20.94 0.50
C ILE A 55 10.54 -20.97 2.03
N HIS A 56 9.37 -20.61 2.57
CA HIS A 56 9.11 -20.64 4.00
C HIS A 56 9.34 -22.04 4.60
N ALA A 57 8.89 -23.07 3.88
CA ALA A 57 8.97 -24.46 4.34
C ALA A 57 10.37 -25.09 4.17
N THR A 58 11.10 -24.69 3.13
CA THR A 58 12.30 -25.44 2.70
C THR A 58 13.62 -24.66 2.82
N THR A 59 13.56 -23.33 2.86
CA THR A 59 14.76 -22.48 2.77
C THR A 59 14.91 -21.60 4.01
N THR A 60 13.98 -20.69 4.23
CA THR A 60 14.05 -19.68 5.30
C THR A 60 12.64 -19.29 5.76
N PRO A 61 12.34 -19.33 7.06
CA PRO A 61 11.07 -18.83 7.58
C PRO A 61 10.87 -17.35 7.23
N LEU A 62 9.73 -17.03 6.59
CA LEU A 62 9.45 -15.68 6.08
C LEU A 62 8.76 -14.77 7.11
N THR A 63 8.27 -15.29 8.22
CA THR A 63 7.39 -14.56 9.16
C THR A 63 7.98 -13.24 9.69
N ALA A 64 9.31 -13.15 9.80
CA ALA A 64 9.99 -11.92 10.21
C ALA A 64 10.41 -11.03 9.04
N LEU A 65 10.34 -11.50 7.80
CA LEU A 65 10.83 -10.78 6.63
C LEU A 65 9.81 -9.82 6.02
N ARG A 66 8.53 -9.93 6.41
CA ARG A 66 7.46 -9.03 5.98
C ARG A 66 7.36 -8.88 4.46
N TRP A 67 7.32 -10.01 3.76
CA TRP A 67 7.19 -10.01 2.31
C TRP A 67 5.82 -9.48 1.86
N VAL A 68 5.81 -8.77 0.73
CA VAL A 68 4.66 -7.99 0.29
C VAL A 68 4.29 -8.33 -1.15
N VAL A 69 3.00 -8.46 -1.41
CA VAL A 69 2.45 -8.40 -2.76
C VAL A 69 1.77 -7.05 -2.97
N ALA A 70 2.10 -6.39 -4.08
CA ALA A 70 1.70 -5.02 -4.36
C ALA A 70 0.50 -4.93 -5.31
N HIS A 71 -0.23 -3.82 -5.23
CA HIS A 71 -1.42 -3.43 -6.01
C HIS A 71 -2.67 -4.27 -5.71
N VAL A 72 -2.61 -5.56 -5.81
CA VAL A 72 -3.63 -6.57 -5.43
C VAL A 72 -5.08 -6.26 -5.81
N PRO A 73 -5.37 -5.87 -7.08
CA PRO A 73 -6.70 -5.38 -7.46
C PRO A 73 -7.82 -6.42 -7.27
N TYR A 74 -7.52 -7.71 -7.28
CA TYR A 74 -8.53 -8.79 -7.24
C TYR A 74 -8.28 -9.82 -6.14
N ILE A 75 -7.40 -9.54 -5.18
CA ILE A 75 -6.99 -10.53 -4.18
C ILE A 75 -8.18 -11.08 -3.39
N THR A 76 -8.21 -12.40 -3.20
CA THR A 76 -9.28 -13.10 -2.50
C THR A 76 -8.94 -13.30 -1.01
N THR A 77 -9.95 -13.59 -0.19
CA THR A 77 -9.77 -13.91 1.23
C THR A 77 -8.81 -15.09 1.44
N SER A 78 -8.82 -16.08 0.54
CA SER A 78 -7.92 -17.24 0.62
C SER A 78 -6.46 -16.83 0.48
N TYR A 79 -6.11 -16.03 -0.53
CA TYR A 79 -4.75 -15.55 -0.72
C TYR A 79 -4.29 -14.63 0.42
N LEU A 80 -5.19 -13.76 0.91
CA LEU A 80 -4.90 -12.92 2.08
C LEU A 80 -4.57 -13.75 3.32
N ALA A 81 -5.34 -14.82 3.57
CA ALA A 81 -5.09 -15.71 4.71
C ALA A 81 -3.74 -16.45 4.60
N ARG A 82 -3.40 -16.96 3.41
CA ARG A 82 -2.13 -17.63 3.13
C ARG A 82 -0.94 -16.68 3.33
N LEU A 83 -1.00 -15.50 2.72
CA LEU A 83 0.04 -14.48 2.84
C LEU A 83 0.21 -14.01 4.29
N LYS A 84 -0.89 -13.79 5.01
CA LYS A 84 -0.88 -13.44 6.43
C LYS A 84 -0.21 -14.51 7.29
N ALA A 85 -0.45 -15.80 7.02
CA ALA A 85 0.18 -16.90 7.73
C ALA A 85 1.71 -16.90 7.58
N LEU A 86 2.22 -16.37 6.47
CA LEU A 86 3.65 -16.18 6.22
C LEU A 86 4.22 -14.90 6.87
N GLY A 87 3.42 -14.13 7.62
CA GLY A 87 3.83 -12.84 8.17
C GLY A 87 3.92 -11.73 7.12
N GLY A 88 3.33 -11.95 5.94
CA GLY A 88 3.35 -11.02 4.83
C GLY A 88 2.31 -9.91 4.94
N GLY A 89 2.38 -8.96 3.99
CA GLY A 89 1.48 -7.82 3.88
C GLY A 89 1.11 -7.50 2.43
N VAL A 90 0.27 -6.49 2.27
CA VAL A 90 -0.14 -5.97 0.96
C VAL A 90 0.11 -4.47 0.87
N ASN A 91 0.66 -4.03 -0.26
CA ASN A 91 0.76 -2.62 -0.60
C ASN A 91 -0.34 -2.29 -1.60
N LEU A 92 -1.23 -1.37 -1.23
CA LEU A 92 -2.42 -1.04 -1.99
C LEU A 92 -2.16 0.14 -2.92
N SER A 93 -2.71 0.09 -4.11
CA SER A 93 -2.78 1.26 -5.00
C SER A 93 -4.04 1.19 -5.85
N GLY A 94 -4.71 2.33 -5.99
CA GLY A 94 -5.94 2.44 -6.80
C GLY A 94 -5.69 2.88 -8.24
N TRP A 95 -4.44 3.01 -8.68
CA TRP A 95 -4.06 3.66 -9.93
C TRP A 95 -4.77 3.10 -11.17
N LEU A 96 -4.98 1.78 -11.25
CA LEU A 96 -5.69 1.12 -12.36
C LEU A 96 -7.08 1.71 -12.62
N TYR A 97 -7.72 2.24 -11.60
CA TYR A 97 -9.12 2.67 -11.63
C TYR A 97 -9.32 4.17 -11.47
N LEU A 98 -8.27 4.92 -11.14
CA LEU A 98 -8.39 6.37 -10.96
C LEU A 98 -8.86 7.09 -12.23
N ALA A 99 -8.46 6.64 -13.41
CA ALA A 99 -8.85 7.23 -14.69
C ALA A 99 -9.76 6.34 -15.51
N GLY A 100 -9.94 5.06 -15.14
CA GLY A 100 -10.69 4.05 -15.86
C GLY A 100 -12.02 3.69 -15.20
N SER A 101 -12.91 3.09 -15.96
CA SER A 101 -14.07 2.36 -15.47
C SER A 101 -13.68 0.91 -15.30
N GLY A 102 -14.03 0.29 -14.17
CA GLY A 102 -14.07 -1.17 -14.09
C GLY A 102 -14.98 -1.73 -15.19
N ASN A 103 -14.72 -2.92 -15.67
CA ASN A 103 -15.66 -3.59 -16.53
C ASN A 103 -16.59 -4.51 -15.71
N ALA A 104 -17.70 -4.92 -16.29
CA ALA A 104 -18.71 -5.74 -15.62
C ALA A 104 -18.19 -7.13 -15.17
N THR A 105 -17.07 -7.59 -15.71
CA THR A 105 -16.48 -8.90 -15.42
C THR A 105 -15.46 -8.84 -14.29
N HIS A 106 -14.88 -7.65 -14.00
CA HIS A 106 -13.95 -7.44 -12.90
C HIS A 106 -14.32 -6.16 -12.16
N PRO A 107 -14.90 -6.28 -10.95
CA PRO A 107 -15.10 -5.12 -10.11
C PRO A 107 -13.75 -4.42 -9.94
N ALA A 108 -13.77 -3.11 -9.98
CA ALA A 108 -12.57 -2.34 -9.70
C ALA A 108 -12.06 -2.69 -8.29
N GLY A 109 -10.75 -2.71 -8.14
CA GLY A 109 -10.09 -2.98 -6.86
C GLY A 109 -9.10 -1.87 -6.50
N PRO A 110 -8.32 -2.01 -5.47
CA PRO A 110 -8.28 -3.13 -4.53
C PRO A 110 -9.57 -3.33 -3.72
N PRO A 111 -9.84 -4.56 -3.25
CA PRO A 111 -10.98 -4.83 -2.38
C PRO A 111 -10.68 -4.36 -0.95
N PHE A 112 -10.63 -3.06 -0.72
CA PHE A 112 -10.16 -2.43 0.51
C PHE A 112 -10.83 -2.98 1.76
N ARG A 113 -12.17 -3.07 1.78
CA ARG A 113 -12.91 -3.57 2.94
C ARG A 113 -12.53 -5.01 3.27
N ARG A 114 -12.49 -5.89 2.26
CA ARG A 114 -12.06 -7.29 2.42
C ARG A 114 -10.65 -7.40 2.98
N ILE A 115 -9.73 -6.56 2.49
CA ILE A 115 -8.34 -6.56 2.94
C ILE A 115 -8.26 -6.15 4.41
N LEU A 116 -8.90 -5.06 4.80
CA LEU A 116 -8.90 -4.61 6.20
C LEU A 116 -9.56 -5.63 7.13
N ASP A 117 -10.69 -6.22 6.73
CA ASP A 117 -11.40 -7.24 7.52
C ASP A 117 -10.58 -8.53 7.71
N SER A 118 -9.67 -8.84 6.79
CA SER A 118 -8.76 -9.99 6.95
C SER A 118 -7.73 -9.80 8.07
N GLY A 119 -7.50 -8.56 8.49
CA GLY A 119 -6.51 -8.19 9.49
C GLY A 119 -5.07 -8.43 9.04
N ILE A 120 -4.79 -8.52 7.72
CA ILE A 120 -3.44 -8.51 7.18
C ILE A 120 -2.81 -7.12 7.30
N HIS A 121 -1.49 -7.03 7.37
CA HIS A 121 -0.82 -5.75 7.25
C HIS A 121 -1.05 -5.16 5.86
N ALA A 122 -1.55 -3.94 5.82
CA ALA A 122 -1.83 -3.21 4.59
C ALA A 122 -1.34 -1.76 4.73
N GLY A 123 -0.79 -1.22 3.67
CA GLY A 123 -0.45 0.18 3.52
C GLY A 123 -0.86 0.69 2.15
N PHE A 124 -0.79 1.99 1.95
CA PHE A 124 -1.24 2.64 0.72
C PHE A 124 -0.09 3.34 0.02
N GLY A 125 0.07 3.08 -1.27
CA GLY A 125 0.98 3.78 -2.17
C GLY A 125 0.22 4.36 -3.36
N GLY A 126 0.81 5.36 -4.00
CA GLY A 126 0.21 6.00 -5.18
C GLY A 126 0.63 5.38 -6.49
N ASP A 127 1.76 4.67 -6.51
CA ASP A 127 2.44 4.25 -7.75
C ASP A 127 2.63 5.45 -8.70
N GLY A 128 2.99 6.58 -8.10
CA GLY A 128 2.86 7.89 -8.69
C GLY A 128 4.04 8.33 -9.54
N ALA A 129 3.88 9.49 -10.14
CA ALA A 129 4.72 10.20 -11.10
C ALA A 129 4.69 9.63 -12.52
N ASN A 130 4.64 8.33 -12.73
CA ASN A 130 4.60 7.72 -14.06
C ASN A 130 3.19 7.26 -14.43
N ILE A 131 2.51 6.56 -13.53
CA ILE A 131 1.24 5.88 -13.80
C ILE A 131 0.05 6.64 -13.18
N ALA A 132 0.26 7.27 -12.02
CA ALA A 132 -0.77 7.97 -11.27
C ALA A 132 -0.27 9.30 -10.68
N PRO A 133 -1.17 10.19 -10.24
CA PRO A 133 -0.77 11.38 -9.51
C PRO A 133 -0.07 11.05 -8.20
N LEU A 134 0.96 11.83 -7.82
CA LEU A 134 1.56 11.78 -6.49
C LEU A 134 0.67 12.39 -5.38
N ASN A 135 -0.60 12.56 -5.66
CA ASN A 135 -1.56 13.16 -4.74
C ASN A 135 -2.28 12.07 -3.91
N PRO A 136 -1.98 11.92 -2.61
CA PRO A 136 -2.60 10.91 -1.76
C PRO A 136 -4.12 11.10 -1.60
N TRP A 137 -4.61 12.31 -1.72
CA TRP A 137 -6.02 12.64 -1.50
C TRP A 137 -6.94 12.04 -2.55
N VAL A 138 -6.48 11.93 -3.79
CA VAL A 138 -7.23 11.26 -4.87
C VAL A 138 -7.35 9.76 -4.59
N HIS A 139 -6.31 9.14 -4.07
CA HIS A 139 -6.32 7.72 -3.69
C HIS A 139 -7.19 7.48 -2.45
N ILE A 140 -7.12 8.38 -1.46
CA ILE A 140 -8.00 8.35 -0.28
C ILE A 140 -9.46 8.53 -0.70
N TYR A 141 -9.77 9.49 -1.57
CA TYR A 141 -11.11 9.66 -2.12
C TYR A 141 -11.63 8.37 -2.75
N TYR A 142 -10.82 7.72 -3.58
CA TYR A 142 -11.16 6.44 -4.19
C TYR A 142 -11.41 5.34 -3.15
N ALA A 143 -10.54 5.22 -2.15
CA ALA A 143 -10.68 4.20 -1.11
C ALA A 143 -11.92 4.41 -0.22
N VAL A 144 -12.29 5.66 0.06
CA VAL A 144 -13.45 6.00 0.89
C VAL A 144 -14.75 5.84 0.11
N THR A 145 -14.82 6.37 -1.11
CA THR A 145 -16.07 6.50 -1.88
C THR A 145 -16.30 5.36 -2.87
N GLY A 146 -15.25 4.64 -3.25
CA GLY A 146 -15.28 3.70 -4.38
C GLY A 146 -15.41 4.39 -5.74
N ARG A 147 -15.24 5.73 -5.80
CA ARG A 147 -15.39 6.53 -7.03
C ARG A 147 -14.04 6.86 -7.64
N ASN A 148 -13.96 6.77 -8.95
CA ASN A 148 -12.78 7.18 -9.71
C ASN A 148 -12.64 8.72 -9.77
N ALA A 149 -11.60 9.22 -10.44
CA ALA A 149 -11.34 10.66 -10.57
C ALA A 149 -12.44 11.44 -11.31
N ARG A 150 -13.33 10.75 -12.04
CA ARG A 150 -14.51 11.36 -12.71
C ARG A 150 -15.76 11.33 -11.84
N GLY A 151 -15.70 10.77 -10.62
CA GLY A 151 -16.84 10.61 -9.73
C GLY A 151 -17.70 9.37 -10.03
N GLU A 152 -17.29 8.50 -10.95
CA GLU A 152 -18.01 7.29 -11.30
C GLU A 152 -17.76 6.21 -10.23
N LEU A 153 -18.85 5.59 -9.73
CA LEU A 153 -18.74 4.49 -8.75
C LEU A 153 -18.24 3.23 -9.46
N VAL A 154 -17.00 2.83 -9.18
CA VAL A 154 -16.35 1.68 -9.84
C VAL A 154 -15.95 0.57 -8.86
N ASN A 155 -15.86 0.85 -7.55
CA ASN A 155 -15.48 -0.10 -6.51
C ASN A 155 -16.54 -0.19 -5.40
N SER A 156 -17.78 -0.52 -5.81
CA SER A 156 -18.93 -0.60 -4.91
C SER A 156 -18.73 -1.64 -3.81
N GLY A 157 -19.14 -1.30 -2.58
CA GLY A 157 -19.11 -2.20 -1.42
C GLY A 157 -17.71 -2.47 -0.84
N GLN A 158 -16.67 -1.80 -1.36
CA GLN A 158 -15.31 -1.92 -0.84
C GLN A 158 -14.79 -0.63 -0.18
N GLY A 159 -15.64 0.38 -0.04
CA GLY A 159 -15.29 1.63 0.64
C GLY A 159 -14.90 1.40 2.09
N ILE A 160 -13.95 2.19 2.56
CA ILE A 160 -13.44 2.17 3.94
C ILE A 160 -13.65 3.54 4.62
N GLY A 161 -13.59 3.57 5.95
CA GLY A 161 -13.76 4.82 6.69
C GLY A 161 -12.58 5.79 6.47
N ARG A 162 -12.82 7.10 6.68
CA ARG A 162 -11.78 8.14 6.56
C ARG A 162 -10.59 7.89 7.49
N HIS A 163 -10.84 7.46 8.73
CA HIS A 163 -9.78 7.07 9.66
C HIS A 163 -8.94 5.92 9.11
N GLU A 164 -9.58 4.87 8.62
CA GLU A 164 -8.89 3.71 8.05
C GLU A 164 -8.05 4.10 6.83
N ALA A 165 -8.58 4.95 5.95
CA ALA A 165 -7.87 5.41 4.76
C ALA A 165 -6.65 6.28 5.12
N LEU A 166 -6.78 7.17 6.11
CA LEU A 166 -5.66 7.99 6.59
C LEU A 166 -4.59 7.13 7.25
N GLU A 167 -4.98 6.15 8.06
CA GLU A 167 -4.04 5.22 8.70
C GLU A 167 -3.23 4.40 7.68
N LEU A 168 -3.82 4.03 6.55
CA LEU A 168 -3.12 3.32 5.48
C LEU A 168 -1.99 4.17 4.87
N TYR A 169 -2.14 5.50 4.83
CA TYR A 169 -1.09 6.41 4.35
C TYR A 169 -0.10 6.88 5.43
N THR A 170 -0.40 6.65 6.70
CA THR A 170 0.40 7.13 7.83
C THR A 170 0.91 5.96 8.69
N ARG A 171 0.27 5.71 9.81
CA ARG A 171 0.71 4.74 10.83
C ARG A 171 0.92 3.33 10.27
N ARG A 172 0.03 2.85 9.40
CA ARG A 172 0.13 1.48 8.85
C ARG A 172 1.29 1.33 7.86
N ASN A 173 1.65 2.40 7.16
CA ASN A 173 2.79 2.40 6.24
C ASN A 173 4.14 2.21 6.95
N THR A 174 4.24 2.55 8.24
CA THR A 174 5.50 2.41 8.97
C THR A 174 5.93 0.96 9.14
N TRP A 175 4.98 0.01 9.10
CA TRP A 175 5.28 -1.41 9.12
C TRP A 175 6.20 -1.84 7.95
N PHE A 176 6.08 -1.21 6.79
CA PHE A 176 6.93 -1.50 5.63
C PHE A 176 8.36 -0.99 5.80
N LEU A 177 8.59 -0.05 6.68
CA LEU A 177 9.93 0.46 6.98
C LEU A 177 10.67 -0.48 7.95
N GLY A 178 9.97 -0.98 8.94
CA GLY A 178 10.51 -1.84 9.98
C GLY A 178 11.52 -1.14 10.89
N GLY A 179 12.05 -1.90 11.86
CA GLY A 179 13.10 -1.41 12.74
C GLY A 179 12.73 -0.16 13.53
N ALA A 180 13.69 0.75 13.72
CA ALA A 180 13.50 1.98 14.50
C ALA A 180 12.49 2.94 13.85
N ASP A 181 12.38 2.96 12.55
CA ASP A 181 11.51 3.91 11.83
C ASP A 181 10.02 3.61 12.05
N GLU A 182 9.64 2.32 12.18
CA GLU A 182 8.28 1.90 12.47
C GLU A 182 7.73 2.54 13.75
N GLY A 183 8.59 2.72 14.75
CA GLY A 183 8.22 3.34 16.01
C GLY A 183 8.32 4.86 16.05
N MET A 184 8.84 5.50 14.99
CA MET A 184 9.17 6.93 14.99
C MET A 184 8.30 7.77 14.05
N LEU A 185 7.61 7.14 13.10
CA LEU A 185 6.89 7.80 12.00
C LEU A 185 5.39 7.49 12.04
N GLY A 186 4.61 8.24 11.28
CA GLY A 186 3.21 7.98 10.97
C GLY A 186 2.20 8.38 12.04
N VAL A 187 2.64 8.98 13.15
CA VAL A 187 1.77 9.49 14.22
C VAL A 187 2.30 10.80 14.77
N VAL A 188 1.40 11.61 15.31
CA VAL A 188 1.73 12.86 16.02
C VAL A 188 1.65 12.57 17.52
N GLU A 189 2.78 12.21 18.11
CA GLU A 189 2.92 11.86 19.53
C GLU A 189 4.26 12.37 20.07
N GLU A 190 4.33 12.62 21.39
CA GLU A 190 5.58 12.97 22.05
C GLU A 190 6.63 11.85 21.86
N GLY A 191 7.87 12.23 21.53
CA GLY A 191 8.97 11.30 21.28
C GLY A 191 9.02 10.74 19.86
N ARG A 192 8.10 11.11 18.96
CA ARG A 192 8.12 10.77 17.54
C ARG A 192 8.79 11.85 16.71
N LEU A 193 9.08 11.54 15.44
CA LEU A 193 9.59 12.55 14.51
C LEU A 193 8.49 13.58 14.21
N GLY A 194 8.91 14.84 14.12
CA GLY A 194 8.03 15.96 13.80
C GLY A 194 7.72 16.08 12.32
N ASP A 195 7.11 15.03 11.75
CA ASP A 195 6.64 14.98 10.37
C ASP A 195 5.15 15.28 10.38
N VAL A 196 4.77 16.49 9.96
CA VAL A 196 3.40 17.00 10.06
C VAL A 196 2.99 17.72 8.78
N VAL A 197 1.74 17.57 8.39
CA VAL A 197 1.11 18.38 7.35
C VAL A 197 -0.08 19.15 7.92
N VAL A 198 -0.25 20.40 7.51
CA VAL A 198 -1.50 21.16 7.71
C VAL A 198 -2.24 21.15 6.37
N LEU A 199 -3.51 20.80 6.42
CA LEU A 199 -4.34 20.65 5.22
C LEU A 199 -5.12 21.93 4.94
N SER A 200 -5.49 22.14 3.68
CA SER A 200 -6.30 23.28 3.23
C SER A 200 -7.69 23.34 3.87
N GLU A 201 -8.22 22.20 4.29
CA GLU A 201 -9.52 22.07 4.94
C GLU A 201 -9.49 20.90 5.94
N ASP A 202 -10.50 20.84 6.84
CA ASP A 202 -10.63 19.73 7.79
C ASP A 202 -10.99 18.43 7.05
N TYR A 203 -10.06 17.50 7.04
CA TYR A 203 -10.17 16.18 6.42
C TYR A 203 -11.40 15.39 6.87
N PHE A 204 -11.80 15.52 8.13
CA PHE A 204 -12.92 14.76 8.68
C PHE A 204 -14.27 15.45 8.46
N ALA A 205 -14.28 16.76 8.21
CA ALA A 205 -15.49 17.57 8.05
C ALA A 205 -15.81 17.87 6.58
N VAL A 206 -14.80 17.93 5.69
CA VAL A 206 -15.01 18.22 4.27
C VAL A 206 -15.96 17.19 3.63
N GLU A 207 -16.83 17.64 2.71
CA GLU A 207 -17.68 16.72 1.93
C GLU A 207 -16.84 15.70 1.16
N GLU A 208 -17.41 14.52 0.85
CA GLU A 208 -16.66 13.43 0.18
C GLU A 208 -15.98 13.89 -1.10
N GLU A 209 -16.67 14.66 -1.94
CA GLU A 209 -16.11 15.22 -3.18
C GLU A 209 -14.95 16.19 -2.93
N GLY A 210 -14.92 16.85 -1.79
CA GLY A 210 -13.84 17.74 -1.37
C GLY A 210 -12.53 17.01 -1.03
N LEU A 211 -12.60 15.72 -0.67
CA LEU A 211 -11.41 14.94 -0.30
C LEU A 211 -10.32 15.00 -1.38
N ARG A 212 -10.71 14.84 -2.65
CA ARG A 212 -9.76 14.87 -3.79
C ARG A 212 -9.16 16.24 -4.08
N GLY A 213 -9.73 17.30 -3.52
CA GLY A 213 -9.26 18.68 -3.61
C GLY A 213 -8.34 19.12 -2.48
N LEU A 214 -8.18 18.30 -1.45
CA LEU A 214 -7.29 18.60 -0.32
C LEU A 214 -5.84 18.75 -0.78
N ARG A 215 -5.11 19.64 -0.12
CA ARG A 215 -3.68 19.85 -0.31
C ARG A 215 -3.01 20.21 0.99
N SER A 216 -1.72 19.99 1.07
CA SER A 216 -0.90 20.46 2.18
C SER A 216 -0.63 21.96 2.00
N VAL A 217 -1.01 22.78 2.95
CA VAL A 217 -0.69 24.22 2.98
C VAL A 217 0.56 24.52 3.80
N LEU A 218 0.93 23.58 4.70
CA LEU A 218 2.21 23.56 5.41
C LEU A 218 2.69 22.13 5.49
N THR A 219 3.98 21.91 5.30
CA THR A 219 4.63 20.61 5.51
C THR A 219 5.90 20.77 6.33
N VAL A 220 6.00 19.97 7.38
CA VAL A 220 7.16 19.88 8.27
C VAL A 220 7.73 18.47 8.19
N VAL A 221 9.04 18.36 8.02
CA VAL A 221 9.76 17.07 7.99
C VAL A 221 10.91 17.14 8.98
N GLY A 222 10.93 16.23 9.96
CA GLY A 222 11.94 16.23 11.02
C GLY A 222 11.99 17.52 11.83
N GLY A 223 10.85 18.19 11.98
CA GLY A 223 10.78 19.48 12.67
C GLY A 223 11.18 20.70 11.82
N VAL A 224 11.50 20.50 10.54
CA VAL A 224 11.88 21.59 9.62
C VAL A 224 10.75 21.85 8.62
N VAL A 225 10.36 23.11 8.48
CA VAL A 225 9.38 23.52 7.47
C VAL A 225 9.99 23.37 6.08
N VAL A 226 9.35 22.54 5.23
CA VAL A 226 9.80 22.27 3.85
C VAL A 226 8.84 22.82 2.78
N HIS A 227 7.62 23.17 3.18
CA HIS A 227 6.63 23.83 2.34
C HIS A 227 5.72 24.70 3.21
N ASP A 228 5.42 25.92 2.75
CA ASP A 228 4.52 26.87 3.40
C ASP A 228 3.82 27.74 2.34
N GLU A 229 2.51 27.72 2.32
CA GLU A 229 1.66 28.60 1.48
C GLU A 229 1.33 29.94 2.20
N GLY A 230 2.10 30.33 3.20
CA GLY A 230 1.89 31.55 4.01
C GLY A 230 0.99 31.32 5.22
N VAL A 231 1.12 30.15 5.85
CA VAL A 231 0.40 29.78 7.09
C VAL A 231 1.15 30.27 8.33
N LEU A 232 2.49 30.41 8.25
CA LEU A 232 3.37 30.89 9.32
C LEU A 232 3.78 32.32 9.14
#